data_7c5bc9c22347228ad516b4c06fd3c02f
#
_entry.id   7c5bc9c22347228ad516b4c06fd3c02f
#
_cell.length_a   1.000
_cell.length_b   1.000
_cell.length_c   1.000
_cell.angle_alpha   90.00
_cell.angle_beta   90.00
_cell.angle_gamma   90.00
#
_symmetry.space_group_name_H-M   'P 1'
#
loop_
_entity.id
_entity.type
_entity.pdbx_description
1 polymer ?
#
loop_
_entity_poly.entity_id
_entity_poly.type
_entity_poly.pdbx_seq_one_letter_code
_entity_poly.pdbx_strand_id
1 'polypeptide(L)'
;MKGVFFMEKSFKHNVTLHKDGTYSMGISINYGYMTPDELIALANIAKKYNVTTCMATTAKKISFMDVKEDDVNKIWDEIDETFGERLSYPHGKIVVCPGLEYCKFALAGRDNKKIAKMVEEISLKHNAGKIKVGVTSCPLGCAMPRIKDLGIFGTPYGWSVVIGGNAGAHTTIAQPVADKLSDEELYQLLDKIYQYFEDNRTGKERTVSTIKRLGFEHFNAQVLGK
;
A
#
# COMPACT_ATOMS: atom_id res chain seq x y z
N MET A 1 9.56 -12.56 41.88
CA MET A 1 10.10 -11.91 40.65
C MET A 1 9.15 -10.78 40.28
N LYS A 2 9.59 -9.52 40.41
CA LYS A 2 8.79 -8.35 40.09
C LYS A 2 8.79 -8.21 38.56
N GLY A 3 7.60 -8.37 37.93
CA GLY A 3 7.43 -8.10 36.52
C GLY A 3 7.70 -6.62 36.23
N VAL A 4 8.71 -6.35 35.44
CA VAL A 4 8.95 -5.03 34.87
C VAL A 4 7.88 -4.86 33.79
N PHE A 5 6.85 -4.07 34.10
CA PHE A 5 5.93 -3.56 33.09
C PHE A 5 6.72 -2.60 32.18
N PHE A 6 7.17 -3.09 31.04
CA PHE A 6 7.57 -2.20 29.96
C PHE A 6 6.28 -1.52 29.47
N MET A 7 6.13 -0.24 29.78
CA MET A 7 5.18 0.60 29.04
C MET A 7 5.64 0.58 27.59
N GLU A 8 4.88 -0.09 26.70
CA GLU A 8 5.08 0.03 25.26
C GLU A 8 4.97 1.51 24.91
N LYS A 9 6.11 2.12 24.53
CA LYS A 9 6.11 3.50 24.01
C LYS A 9 5.20 3.53 22.77
N SER A 10 4.18 4.37 22.82
CA SER A 10 3.30 4.61 21.67
C SER A 10 4.04 5.44 20.62
N PHE A 11 4.35 4.85 19.48
CA PHE A 11 4.87 5.58 18.33
C PHE A 11 3.71 6.10 17.46
N LYS A 12 3.91 7.29 16.89
CA LYS A 12 2.92 7.97 16.02
C LYS A 12 2.52 7.10 14.81
N HIS A 13 3.49 6.37 14.25
CA HIS A 13 3.28 5.44 13.13
C HIS A 13 4.04 4.14 13.35
N ASN A 14 3.70 3.12 12.54
CA ASN A 14 4.31 1.80 12.63
C ASN A 14 5.82 1.84 12.37
N VAL A 15 6.56 1.26 13.28
CA VAL A 15 8.00 1.03 13.20
C VAL A 15 8.30 -0.45 13.38
N THR A 16 9.52 -0.88 13.06
CA THR A 16 9.96 -2.26 13.30
C THR A 16 11.19 -2.23 14.18
N LEU A 17 11.14 -2.88 15.34
CA LEU A 17 12.27 -3.06 16.24
C LEU A 17 13.28 -4.04 15.62
N HIS A 18 14.55 -3.68 15.63
CA HIS A 18 15.67 -4.51 15.21
C HIS A 18 16.31 -5.27 16.38
N LYS A 19 17.16 -6.25 16.07
CA LYS A 19 17.84 -7.09 17.07
C LYS A 19 18.80 -6.32 17.98
N ASP A 20 19.33 -5.21 17.48
CA ASP A 20 20.28 -4.32 18.18
C ASP A 20 19.60 -3.24 19.02
N GLY A 21 18.26 -3.25 19.09
CA GLY A 21 17.47 -2.26 19.84
C GLY A 21 17.18 -0.98 19.07
N THR A 22 17.65 -0.83 17.84
CA THR A 22 17.26 0.27 16.96
C THR A 22 15.93 0.00 16.24
N TYR A 23 15.39 0.98 15.53
CA TYR A 23 14.13 0.88 14.81
C TYR A 23 14.29 1.19 13.33
N SER A 24 13.50 0.55 12.49
CA SER A 24 13.29 1.03 11.14
C SER A 24 11.95 1.73 10.98
N MET A 25 11.98 2.84 10.25
CA MET A 25 10.83 3.70 9.94
C MET A 25 10.59 3.68 8.43
N GLY A 26 9.47 3.09 8.00
CA GLY A 26 9.13 3.02 6.57
C GLY A 26 8.32 4.23 6.13
N ILE A 27 8.97 5.22 5.53
CA ILE A 27 8.38 6.46 5.06
C ILE A 27 7.71 6.23 3.71
N SER A 28 6.40 6.47 3.64
CA SER A 28 5.62 6.28 2.41
C SER A 28 5.88 7.41 1.43
N ILE A 29 6.23 7.06 0.21
CA ILE A 29 6.43 7.99 -0.89
C ILE A 29 5.12 8.04 -1.70
N ASN A 30 4.72 9.21 -2.15
CA ASN A 30 3.51 9.43 -2.95
C ASN A 30 3.47 8.50 -4.18
N TYR A 31 2.88 7.31 -4.02
CA TYR A 31 2.85 6.21 -5.00
C TYR A 31 4.21 5.76 -5.56
N GLY A 32 5.31 6.20 -4.95
CA GLY A 32 6.68 5.99 -5.39
C GLY A 32 7.29 7.13 -6.19
N TYR A 33 6.67 8.31 -6.20
CA TYR A 33 7.20 9.51 -6.83
C TYR A 33 7.70 10.52 -5.80
N MET A 34 8.88 11.07 -6.02
CA MET A 34 9.44 12.18 -5.25
C MET A 34 10.14 13.15 -6.19
N THR A 35 10.09 14.42 -5.88
CA THR A 35 10.94 15.43 -6.52
C THR A 35 12.38 15.34 -5.98
N PRO A 36 13.37 15.86 -6.69
CA PRO A 36 14.73 15.96 -6.15
C PRO A 36 14.79 16.72 -4.83
N ASP A 37 14.03 17.81 -4.67
CA ASP A 37 14.00 18.59 -3.43
C ASP A 37 13.41 17.80 -2.26
N GLU A 38 12.36 17.02 -2.50
CA GLU A 38 11.80 16.09 -1.49
C GLU A 38 12.81 15.02 -1.06
N LEU A 39 13.59 14.47 -2.00
CA LEU A 39 14.67 13.53 -1.70
C LEU A 39 15.77 14.18 -0.84
N ILE A 40 16.16 15.42 -1.16
CA ILE A 40 17.16 16.18 -0.40
C ILE A 40 16.62 16.48 1.00
N ALA A 41 15.39 16.93 1.14
CA ALA A 41 14.78 17.20 2.44
C ALA A 41 14.74 15.94 3.31
N LEU A 42 14.33 14.80 2.75
CA LEU A 42 14.32 13.53 3.47
C LEU A 42 15.74 13.08 3.88
N ALA A 43 16.73 13.26 3.02
CA ALA A 43 18.13 12.97 3.33
C ALA A 43 18.68 13.88 4.44
N ASN A 44 18.27 15.15 4.48
CA ASN A 44 18.67 16.09 5.52
C ASN A 44 18.07 15.71 6.89
N ILE A 45 16.81 15.28 6.93
CA ILE A 45 16.20 14.73 8.14
C ILE A 45 17.00 13.50 8.63
N ALA A 46 17.30 12.55 7.75
CA ALA A 46 18.10 11.39 8.08
C ALA A 46 19.46 11.77 8.70
N LYS A 47 20.18 12.71 8.08
CA LYS A 47 21.47 13.22 8.58
C LYS A 47 21.36 13.89 9.94
N LYS A 48 20.33 14.71 10.16
CA LYS A 48 20.08 15.43 11.42
C LYS A 48 19.97 14.47 12.62
N TYR A 49 19.33 13.32 12.40
CA TYR A 49 19.13 12.28 13.43
C TYR A 49 20.19 11.16 13.37
N ASN A 50 21.30 11.37 12.65
CA ASN A 50 22.39 10.42 12.51
C ASN A 50 21.96 9.04 12.00
N VAL A 51 20.94 8.98 11.16
CA VAL A 51 20.56 7.75 10.44
C VAL A 51 21.66 7.44 9.44
N THR A 52 22.27 6.28 9.55
CA THR A 52 23.43 5.90 8.71
C THR A 52 23.02 5.18 7.45
N THR A 53 21.84 4.55 7.45
CA THR A 53 21.37 3.72 6.34
C THR A 53 19.92 4.03 5.97
N CYS A 54 19.71 4.34 4.69
CA CYS A 54 18.38 4.44 4.09
C CYS A 54 18.21 3.32 3.06
N MET A 55 17.07 2.62 3.11
CA MET A 55 16.77 1.51 2.22
C MET A 55 15.53 1.79 1.36
N ALA A 56 15.67 1.69 0.03
CA ALA A 56 14.52 1.64 -0.86
C ALA A 56 13.83 0.26 -0.76
N THR A 57 12.54 0.25 -0.46
CA THR A 57 11.78 -1.00 -0.25
C THR A 57 10.98 -1.39 -1.50
N THR A 58 10.59 -2.67 -1.60
CA THR A 58 9.70 -3.17 -2.67
C THR A 58 8.28 -2.57 -2.60
N ALA A 59 7.92 -1.97 -1.46
CA ALA A 59 6.67 -1.22 -1.29
C ALA A 59 6.81 0.25 -1.71
N LYS A 60 7.92 0.60 -2.37
CA LYS A 60 8.25 1.98 -2.79
C LYS A 60 8.25 2.97 -1.63
N LYS A 61 8.81 2.54 -0.51
CA LYS A 61 9.09 3.38 0.65
C LYS A 61 10.59 3.61 0.76
N ILE A 62 10.98 4.73 1.35
CA ILE A 62 12.31 4.89 1.91
C ILE A 62 12.23 4.51 3.39
N SER A 63 13.04 3.56 3.82
CA SER A 63 13.14 3.19 5.24
C SER A 63 14.43 3.76 5.82
N PHE A 64 14.30 4.51 6.91
CA PHE A 64 15.42 4.80 7.80
C PHE A 64 15.65 3.57 8.68
N MET A 65 16.87 3.05 8.74
CA MET A 65 17.10 1.74 9.33
C MET A 65 17.56 1.86 10.79
N ASP A 66 18.49 2.49 11.20
CA ASP A 66 19.15 2.50 12.51
C ASP A 66 18.68 3.66 13.41
N VAL A 67 17.38 3.86 13.49
CA VAL A 67 16.78 4.96 14.27
C VAL A 67 16.76 4.61 15.77
N LYS A 68 17.22 5.54 16.60
CA LYS A 68 17.11 5.41 18.06
C LYS A 68 15.68 5.63 18.52
N GLU A 69 15.26 4.90 19.55
CA GLU A 69 13.91 4.96 20.10
C GLU A 69 13.44 6.39 20.39
N ASP A 70 14.29 7.19 21.03
CA ASP A 70 13.95 8.58 21.44
C ASP A 70 13.80 9.54 20.26
N ASP A 71 14.26 9.17 19.07
CA ASP A 71 14.20 10.00 17.88
C ASP A 71 13.04 9.63 16.94
N VAL A 72 12.42 8.47 17.14
CA VAL A 72 11.33 7.96 16.26
C VAL A 72 10.22 8.98 16.10
N ASN A 73 9.61 9.45 17.20
CA ASN A 73 8.50 10.40 17.11
C ASN A 73 8.94 11.78 16.61
N LYS A 74 10.14 12.25 16.99
CA LYS A 74 10.72 13.50 16.50
C LYS A 74 10.91 13.50 14.99
N ILE A 75 11.38 12.38 14.44
CA ILE A 75 11.55 12.21 13.00
C ILE A 75 10.17 12.22 12.31
N TRP A 76 9.15 11.54 12.87
CA TRP A 76 7.80 11.58 12.32
C TRP A 76 7.21 12.97 12.32
N ASP A 77 7.39 13.73 13.40
CA ASP A 77 6.90 15.10 13.50
C ASP A 77 7.55 16.01 12.45
N GLU A 78 8.88 15.89 12.26
CA GLU A 78 9.59 16.65 11.24
C GLU A 78 9.23 16.24 9.80
N ILE A 79 8.96 14.95 9.56
CA ILE A 79 8.46 14.48 8.27
C ILE A 79 7.07 15.07 7.98
N ASP A 80 6.17 15.07 8.96
CA ASP A 80 4.82 15.62 8.79
C ASP A 80 4.86 17.15 8.61
N GLU A 81 5.74 17.86 9.32
CA GLU A 81 5.94 19.29 9.17
C GLU A 81 6.48 19.65 7.78
N THR A 82 7.45 18.85 7.27
CA THR A 82 8.11 19.11 5.99
C THR A 82 7.25 18.75 4.78
N PHE A 83 6.54 17.63 4.84
CA PHE A 83 5.85 17.03 3.68
C PHE A 83 4.32 16.97 3.83
N GLY A 84 3.80 17.30 5.01
CA GLY A 84 2.43 16.99 5.39
C GLY A 84 2.25 15.50 5.66
N GLU A 85 1.07 15.11 6.13
CA GLU A 85 0.75 13.72 6.54
C GLU A 85 0.88 12.68 5.42
N ARG A 86 0.99 13.12 4.16
CA ARG A 86 1.08 12.25 2.97
C ARG A 86 2.23 11.24 2.98
N LEU A 87 3.35 11.55 3.67
CA LEU A 87 4.51 10.63 3.77
C LEU A 87 4.50 9.77 5.04
N SER A 88 3.80 10.20 6.06
CA SER A 88 3.67 9.47 7.33
C SER A 88 2.50 8.48 7.32
N TYR A 89 1.50 8.72 6.49
CA TYR A 89 0.23 8.01 6.49
C TYR A 89 0.37 6.52 6.11
N PRO A 90 -0.45 5.63 6.71
CA PRO A 90 -0.42 4.18 6.45
C PRO A 90 -0.76 3.76 5.00
N HIS A 91 -1.04 4.71 4.13
CA HIS A 91 -1.40 4.48 2.71
C HIS A 91 -0.27 3.94 1.82
N GLY A 92 0.94 3.77 2.31
CA GLY A 92 2.02 3.05 1.61
C GLY A 92 1.68 1.63 1.20
N LYS A 93 0.40 1.41 0.87
CA LYS A 93 -0.19 0.17 0.42
C LYS A 93 -0.44 0.18 -1.08
N ILE A 94 -0.47 1.37 -1.71
CA ILE A 94 -0.74 1.52 -3.14
C ILE A 94 0.58 1.74 -3.87
N VAL A 95 0.88 0.88 -4.81
CA VAL A 95 2.07 0.95 -5.67
C VAL A 95 1.60 1.12 -7.11
N VAL A 96 2.15 2.12 -7.82
CA VAL A 96 1.84 2.35 -9.23
C VAL A 96 3.06 2.14 -10.12
N CYS A 97 2.85 1.87 -11.40
CA CYS A 97 3.92 1.88 -12.41
C CYS A 97 4.20 3.34 -12.89
N PRO A 98 5.24 3.58 -13.71
CA PRO A 98 5.53 4.91 -14.25
C PRO A 98 4.38 5.55 -15.05
N GLY A 99 3.43 4.76 -15.56
CA GLY A 99 2.19 5.25 -16.16
C GLY A 99 2.35 6.06 -17.45
N LEU A 100 1.31 6.82 -17.77
CA LEU A 100 1.19 7.55 -19.04
C LEU A 100 2.29 8.59 -19.24
N GLU A 101 2.79 9.20 -18.17
CA GLU A 101 3.75 10.29 -18.27
C GLU A 101 5.13 9.82 -18.73
N TYR A 102 5.54 8.59 -18.36
CA TYR A 102 6.92 8.14 -18.51
C TYR A 102 7.08 6.82 -19.25
N CYS A 103 6.00 6.06 -19.46
CA CYS A 103 6.11 4.70 -19.99
C CYS A 103 5.52 4.58 -21.40
N LYS A 104 6.36 4.23 -22.38
CA LYS A 104 5.91 4.00 -23.78
C LYS A 104 4.93 2.83 -23.96
N PHE A 105 4.82 1.94 -22.98
CA PHE A 105 3.90 0.81 -23.00
C PHE A 105 2.58 1.09 -22.26
N ALA A 106 2.45 2.28 -21.65
CA ALA A 106 1.21 2.67 -21.02
C ALA A 106 0.10 2.82 -22.06
N LEU A 107 -1.05 2.23 -21.81
CA LEU A 107 -2.18 2.29 -22.73
C LEU A 107 -2.91 3.63 -22.59
N ALA A 108 -3.24 4.23 -23.72
CA ALA A 108 -3.97 5.49 -23.76
C ALA A 108 -5.28 5.41 -22.93
N GLY A 109 -5.56 6.46 -22.15
CA GLY A 109 -6.72 6.50 -21.26
C GLY A 109 -6.62 5.63 -20.00
N ARG A 110 -5.48 4.97 -19.73
CA ARG A 110 -5.28 4.16 -18.51
C ARG A 110 -4.39 4.90 -17.53
N ASP A 111 -4.94 5.96 -16.94
CA ASP A 111 -4.26 6.77 -15.92
C ASP A 111 -4.22 6.06 -14.57
N ASN A 112 -3.11 5.39 -14.28
CA ASN A 112 -2.89 4.67 -13.05
C ASN A 112 -2.78 5.57 -11.80
N LYS A 113 -2.39 6.84 -11.94
CA LYS A 113 -2.38 7.78 -10.81
C LYS A 113 -3.79 8.20 -10.42
N LYS A 114 -4.67 8.44 -11.41
CA LYS A 114 -6.09 8.69 -11.18
C LYS A 114 -6.74 7.52 -10.43
N ILE A 115 -6.47 6.29 -10.87
CA ILE A 115 -6.99 5.10 -10.20
C ILE A 115 -6.41 4.92 -8.81
N ALA A 116 -5.12 5.22 -8.59
CA ALA A 116 -4.53 5.16 -7.26
C ALA A 116 -5.21 6.11 -6.26
N LYS A 117 -5.52 7.35 -6.68
CA LYS A 117 -6.29 8.31 -5.88
C LYS A 117 -7.71 7.80 -5.58
N MET A 118 -8.39 7.25 -6.57
CA MET A 118 -9.71 6.62 -6.41
C MET A 118 -9.67 5.51 -5.35
N VAL A 119 -8.68 4.62 -5.41
CA VAL A 119 -8.48 3.55 -4.41
C VAL A 119 -8.22 4.14 -3.02
N GLU A 120 -7.43 5.19 -2.93
CA GLU A 120 -7.14 5.89 -1.66
C GLU A 120 -8.41 6.46 -1.04
N GLU A 121 -9.19 7.21 -1.82
CA GLU A 121 -10.48 7.78 -1.39
C GLU A 121 -11.46 6.70 -0.89
N ILE A 122 -11.58 5.59 -1.61
CA ILE A 122 -12.41 4.46 -1.19
C ILE A 122 -11.86 3.83 0.09
N SER A 123 -10.54 3.64 0.19
CA SER A 123 -9.91 3.04 1.37
C SER A 123 -10.09 3.84 2.65
N LEU A 124 -10.38 5.14 2.55
CA LEU A 124 -10.68 6.03 3.68
C LEU A 124 -12.13 5.91 4.16
N LYS A 125 -13.04 5.50 3.28
CA LYS A 125 -14.46 5.32 3.62
C LYS A 125 -14.71 4.03 4.40
N HIS A 126 -13.85 3.02 4.23
CA HIS A 126 -14.05 1.67 4.74
C HIS A 126 -12.98 1.26 5.75
N ASN A 127 -13.40 0.58 6.81
CA ASN A 127 -12.48 -0.07 7.76
C ASN A 127 -12.09 -1.49 7.31
N ALA A 128 -11.75 -1.65 6.04
CA ALA A 128 -11.39 -2.95 5.44
C ALA A 128 -10.00 -3.47 5.86
N GLY A 129 -9.30 -2.74 6.72
CA GLY A 129 -7.97 -3.06 7.20
C GLY A 129 -6.87 -2.92 6.14
N LYS A 130 -5.82 -3.76 6.22
CA LYS A 130 -4.66 -3.63 5.33
C LYS A 130 -4.89 -4.34 4.01
N ILE A 131 -5.13 -3.60 2.93
CA ILE A 131 -5.19 -4.08 1.55
C ILE A 131 -4.01 -3.47 0.77
N LYS A 132 -3.07 -4.28 0.29
CA LYS A 132 -1.97 -3.86 -0.57
C LYS A 132 -2.42 -3.85 -2.02
N VAL A 133 -2.29 -2.71 -2.69
CA VAL A 133 -2.79 -2.52 -4.06
C VAL A 133 -1.65 -2.31 -5.04
N GLY A 134 -1.77 -2.91 -6.21
CA GLY A 134 -0.89 -2.67 -7.36
C GLY A 134 -1.70 -2.14 -8.54
N VAL A 135 -1.38 -0.94 -9.03
CA VAL A 135 -2.08 -0.32 -10.18
C VAL A 135 -1.10 -0.09 -11.33
N THR A 136 -1.43 -0.59 -12.52
CA THR A 136 -0.61 -0.43 -13.71
C THR A 136 -1.43 0.00 -14.92
N SER A 137 -0.83 0.83 -15.80
CA SER A 137 -1.46 1.33 -17.02
C SER A 137 -1.48 0.31 -18.17
N CYS A 138 -0.93 -0.89 -17.96
CA CYS A 138 -0.89 -1.95 -18.96
C CYS A 138 -0.72 -3.34 -18.32
N PRO A 139 -0.91 -4.44 -19.07
CA PRO A 139 -0.84 -5.80 -18.53
C PRO A 139 0.56 -6.27 -18.11
N LEU A 140 1.66 -5.54 -18.44
CA LEU A 140 3.04 -5.90 -18.05
C LEU A 140 3.25 -5.96 -16.54
N GLY A 141 2.43 -5.24 -15.77
CA GLY A 141 2.32 -5.48 -14.34
C GLY A 141 3.50 -5.01 -13.49
N CYS A 142 4.17 -3.89 -13.84
CA CYS A 142 5.34 -3.37 -13.12
C CYS A 142 5.08 -3.04 -11.63
N ALA A 143 3.83 -2.82 -11.21
CA ALA A 143 3.44 -2.69 -9.81
C ALA A 143 3.00 -4.03 -9.18
N MET A 144 3.29 -5.14 -9.87
CA MET A 144 3.03 -6.52 -9.41
C MET A 144 1.56 -6.79 -9.02
N PRO A 145 0.55 -6.37 -9.83
CA PRO A 145 -0.85 -6.48 -9.45
C PRO A 145 -1.28 -7.91 -9.12
N ARG A 146 -0.71 -8.91 -9.79
CA ARG A 146 -1.10 -10.33 -9.66
C ARG A 146 -0.65 -11.00 -8.35
N ILE A 147 0.20 -10.34 -7.57
CA ILE A 147 0.68 -10.84 -6.25
C ILE A 147 0.45 -9.81 -5.13
N LYS A 148 -0.49 -8.89 -5.33
CA LYS A 148 -1.00 -7.97 -4.30
C LYS A 148 -2.36 -8.43 -3.82
N ASP A 149 -2.80 -7.92 -2.67
CA ASP A 149 -4.16 -8.19 -2.16
C ASP A 149 -5.23 -7.81 -3.18
N LEU A 150 -5.04 -6.66 -3.84
CA LEU A 150 -5.86 -6.13 -4.92
C LEU A 150 -4.95 -5.67 -6.05
N GLY A 151 -5.19 -6.16 -7.25
CA GLY A 151 -4.47 -5.77 -8.45
C GLY A 151 -5.39 -5.13 -9.48
N ILE A 152 -4.96 -4.01 -10.05
CA ILE A 152 -5.68 -3.28 -11.10
C ILE A 152 -4.71 -3.02 -12.24
N PHE A 153 -5.09 -3.38 -13.46
CA PHE A 153 -4.25 -3.14 -14.62
C PHE A 153 -5.07 -2.76 -15.85
N GLY A 154 -4.54 -1.81 -16.61
CA GLY A 154 -5.15 -1.35 -17.85
C GLY A 154 -5.04 -2.41 -18.94
N THR A 155 -6.09 -2.52 -19.74
CA THR A 155 -6.15 -3.26 -21.01
C THR A 155 -6.64 -2.32 -22.12
N PRO A 156 -6.50 -2.68 -23.40
CA PRO A 156 -7.07 -1.88 -24.49
C PRO A 156 -8.57 -1.61 -24.33
N TYR A 157 -9.29 -2.51 -23.66
CA TYR A 157 -10.75 -2.49 -23.56
C TYR A 157 -11.26 -1.88 -22.24
N GLY A 158 -10.41 -1.59 -21.27
CA GLY A 158 -10.82 -1.11 -19.95
C GLY A 158 -9.84 -1.49 -18.85
N TRP A 159 -10.31 -1.47 -17.62
CA TRP A 159 -9.57 -1.94 -16.48
C TRP A 159 -9.89 -3.41 -16.18
N SER A 160 -8.89 -4.14 -15.72
CA SER A 160 -9.04 -5.48 -15.16
C SER A 160 -8.69 -5.49 -13.69
N VAL A 161 -9.46 -6.25 -12.91
CA VAL A 161 -9.31 -6.36 -11.45
C VAL A 161 -9.04 -7.82 -11.06
N VAL A 162 -8.06 -8.02 -10.18
CA VAL A 162 -7.70 -9.31 -9.60
C VAL A 162 -7.58 -9.16 -8.08
N ILE A 163 -7.90 -10.22 -7.32
CA ILE A 163 -7.97 -10.18 -5.85
C ILE A 163 -7.31 -11.41 -5.20
N GLY A 164 -6.81 -11.26 -3.97
CA GLY A 164 -6.32 -12.37 -3.16
C GLY A 164 -4.88 -12.80 -3.47
N GLY A 165 -4.10 -11.96 -4.14
CA GLY A 165 -2.67 -12.18 -4.34
C GLY A 165 -1.86 -11.99 -3.06
N ASN A 166 -0.78 -12.73 -2.93
CA ASN A 166 0.19 -12.61 -1.83
C ASN A 166 1.59 -13.02 -2.30
N ALA A 167 2.59 -12.18 -2.04
CA ALA A 167 4.00 -12.44 -2.33
C ALA A 167 4.82 -12.85 -1.09
N GLY A 168 4.15 -13.23 0.01
CA GLY A 168 4.82 -13.68 1.24
C GLY A 168 5.22 -15.16 1.21
N ALA A 169 5.51 -15.73 2.38
CA ALA A 169 5.93 -17.13 2.54
C ALA A 169 4.99 -18.15 1.86
N HIS A 170 3.71 -17.85 1.81
CA HIS A 170 2.72 -18.63 1.06
C HIS A 170 2.24 -17.82 -0.15
N THR A 171 3.06 -17.81 -1.20
CA THR A 171 2.75 -17.05 -2.43
C THR A 171 1.46 -17.54 -3.06
N THR A 172 0.60 -16.58 -3.41
CA THR A 172 -0.68 -16.84 -4.07
C THR A 172 -0.84 -15.87 -5.24
N ILE A 173 -1.23 -16.40 -6.39
CA ILE A 173 -1.61 -15.58 -7.55
C ILE A 173 -3.04 -15.09 -7.33
N ALA A 174 -3.25 -13.80 -7.55
CA ALA A 174 -4.57 -13.18 -7.46
C ALA A 174 -5.54 -13.76 -8.51
N GLN A 175 -6.78 -13.97 -8.12
CA GLN A 175 -7.84 -14.48 -8.98
C GLN A 175 -8.53 -13.34 -9.73
N PRO A 176 -8.95 -13.54 -10.99
CA PRO A 176 -9.69 -12.54 -11.75
C PRO A 176 -11.06 -12.29 -11.14
N VAL A 177 -11.46 -11.02 -11.10
CA VAL A 177 -12.78 -10.57 -10.61
C VAL A 177 -13.61 -10.00 -11.74
N ALA A 178 -13.05 -9.05 -12.49
CA ALA A 178 -13.72 -8.41 -13.61
C ALA A 178 -12.70 -7.87 -14.63
N ASP A 179 -13.15 -7.65 -15.84
CA ASP A 179 -12.36 -7.08 -16.94
C ASP A 179 -13.18 -6.06 -17.74
N LYS A 180 -12.50 -5.28 -18.59
CA LYS A 180 -13.09 -4.29 -19.51
C LYS A 180 -13.89 -3.19 -18.82
N LEU A 181 -13.57 -2.88 -17.56
CA LEU A 181 -14.30 -1.88 -16.79
C LEU A 181 -13.92 -0.47 -17.25
N SER A 182 -14.93 0.40 -17.36
CA SER A 182 -14.74 1.85 -17.36
C SER A 182 -14.24 2.33 -16.00
N ASP A 183 -13.84 3.60 -15.89
CA ASP A 183 -13.43 4.19 -14.61
C ASP A 183 -14.58 4.18 -13.60
N GLU A 184 -15.81 4.41 -14.05
CA GLU A 184 -17.02 4.43 -13.22
C GLU A 184 -17.37 3.04 -12.68
N GLU A 185 -17.40 2.04 -13.55
CA GLU A 185 -17.64 0.64 -13.16
C GLU A 185 -16.55 0.13 -12.23
N LEU A 186 -15.30 0.54 -12.46
CA LEU A 186 -14.19 0.22 -11.57
C LEU A 186 -14.40 0.82 -10.18
N TYR A 187 -14.82 2.08 -10.08
CA TYR A 187 -15.13 2.73 -8.80
C TYR A 187 -16.18 1.94 -8.02
N GLN A 188 -17.29 1.62 -8.66
CA GLN A 188 -18.39 0.87 -8.04
C GLN A 188 -17.95 -0.53 -7.58
N LEU A 189 -17.13 -1.21 -8.38
CA LEU A 189 -16.59 -2.51 -8.01
C LEU A 189 -15.62 -2.41 -6.82
N LEU A 190 -14.74 -1.42 -6.81
CA LEU A 190 -13.78 -1.22 -5.73
C LEU A 190 -14.49 -0.92 -4.41
N ASP A 191 -15.51 -0.07 -4.42
CA ASP A 191 -16.30 0.25 -3.24
C ASP A 191 -16.95 -1.01 -2.64
N LYS A 192 -17.55 -1.86 -3.48
CA LYS A 192 -18.09 -3.17 -3.05
C LYS A 192 -17.01 -4.12 -2.51
N ILE A 193 -15.82 -4.14 -3.12
CA ILE A 193 -14.70 -4.96 -2.64
C ILE A 193 -14.26 -4.51 -1.25
N TYR A 194 -14.11 -3.21 -1.01
CA TYR A 194 -13.73 -2.68 0.28
C TYR A 194 -14.80 -2.93 1.34
N GLN A 195 -16.08 -2.72 1.00
CA GLN A 195 -17.22 -3.07 1.87
C GLN A 195 -17.20 -4.57 2.24
N TYR A 196 -16.98 -5.46 1.25
CA TYR A 196 -16.88 -6.89 1.52
C TYR A 196 -15.83 -7.23 2.58
N PHE A 197 -14.63 -6.63 2.52
CA PHE A 197 -13.58 -6.90 3.50
C PHE A 197 -13.83 -6.22 4.84
N GLU A 198 -14.54 -5.10 4.88
CA GLU A 198 -15.01 -4.49 6.13
C GLU A 198 -15.97 -5.42 6.87
N ASP A 199 -16.94 -6.00 6.16
CA ASP A 199 -17.98 -6.85 6.74
C ASP A 199 -17.48 -8.25 7.13
N ASN A 200 -16.53 -8.80 6.39
CA ASN A 200 -16.19 -10.23 6.45
C ASN A 200 -14.82 -10.53 7.03
N ARG A 201 -13.94 -9.54 7.17
CA ARG A 201 -12.59 -9.75 7.67
C ARG A 201 -12.58 -9.98 9.19
N THR A 202 -11.75 -10.89 9.67
CA THR A 202 -11.58 -11.16 11.10
C THR A 202 -10.16 -10.76 11.55
N GLY A 203 -10.07 -9.88 12.53
CA GLY A 203 -8.80 -9.45 13.12
C GLY A 203 -7.81 -8.89 12.09
N LYS A 204 -6.60 -9.46 12.02
CA LYS A 204 -5.53 -9.02 11.11
C LYS A 204 -5.43 -9.83 9.81
N GLU A 205 -6.48 -10.55 9.43
CA GLU A 205 -6.48 -11.34 8.19
C GLU A 205 -6.07 -10.49 6.97
N ARG A 206 -5.38 -11.13 6.03
CA ARG A 206 -5.14 -10.60 4.70
C ARG A 206 -6.29 -11.01 3.77
N THR A 207 -6.48 -10.31 2.68
CA THR A 207 -7.55 -10.61 1.69
C THR A 207 -7.56 -12.06 1.27
N VAL A 208 -6.37 -12.64 0.99
CA VAL A 208 -6.23 -14.06 0.64
C VAL A 208 -6.72 -15.00 1.75
N SER A 209 -6.52 -14.65 3.01
CA SER A 209 -6.95 -15.46 4.15
C SER A 209 -8.46 -15.41 4.32
N THR A 210 -9.07 -14.22 4.23
CA THR A 210 -10.52 -14.04 4.26
C THR A 210 -11.19 -14.83 3.13
N ILE A 211 -10.67 -14.70 1.88
CA ILE A 211 -11.21 -15.43 0.72
C ILE A 211 -11.04 -16.94 0.88
N LYS A 212 -9.90 -17.43 1.40
CA LYS A 212 -9.71 -18.86 1.64
C LYS A 212 -10.66 -19.42 2.70
N ARG A 213 -10.97 -18.63 3.74
CA ARG A 213 -11.88 -19.03 4.81
C ARG A 213 -13.33 -19.11 4.35
N LEU A 214 -13.79 -18.16 3.56
CA LEU A 214 -15.18 -18.02 3.13
C LEU A 214 -15.49 -18.68 1.77
N GLY A 215 -14.47 -18.85 0.95
CA GLY A 215 -14.60 -19.29 -0.44
C GLY A 215 -14.69 -18.14 -1.44
N PHE A 216 -14.15 -18.34 -2.65
CA PHE A 216 -14.21 -17.34 -3.71
C PHE A 216 -15.63 -17.18 -4.27
N GLU A 217 -16.44 -18.24 -4.21
CA GLU A 217 -17.86 -18.18 -4.57
C GLU A 217 -18.65 -17.24 -3.67
N HIS A 218 -18.40 -17.26 -2.35
CA HIS A 218 -18.99 -16.32 -1.42
C HIS A 218 -18.60 -14.87 -1.74
N PHE A 219 -17.33 -14.64 -2.08
CA PHE A 219 -16.88 -13.32 -2.55
C PHE A 219 -17.64 -12.88 -3.81
N ASN A 220 -17.73 -13.76 -4.82
CA ASN A 220 -18.41 -13.45 -6.06
C ASN A 220 -19.91 -13.17 -5.86
N ALA A 221 -20.58 -13.94 -5.01
CA ALA A 221 -21.98 -13.74 -4.71
C ALA A 221 -22.24 -12.36 -4.09
N GLN A 222 -21.42 -11.93 -3.14
CA GLN A 222 -21.62 -10.66 -2.45
C GLN A 222 -21.13 -9.45 -3.25
N VAL A 223 -20.03 -9.56 -3.98
CA VAL A 223 -19.42 -8.43 -4.69
C VAL A 223 -19.99 -8.29 -6.12
N LEU A 224 -20.21 -9.41 -6.81
CA LEU A 224 -20.63 -9.41 -8.21
C LEU A 224 -22.12 -9.77 -8.39
N GLY A 225 -22.78 -10.29 -7.37
CA GLY A 225 -24.18 -10.76 -7.46
C GLY A 225 -24.32 -12.03 -8.31
N LYS A 226 -23.30 -12.92 -8.29
CA LYS A 226 -23.22 -14.14 -9.13
C LYS A 226 -23.11 -15.40 -8.29
#